data_4b9473cee16e5ec6443b05eceef3d313
#
_entry.id   4b9473cee16e5ec6443b05eceef3d313
#
_cell.length_a   1.000
_cell.length_b   1.000
_cell.length_c   1.000
_cell.angle_alpha   90.00
_cell.angle_beta   90.00
_cell.angle_gamma   90.00
#
_symmetry.space_group_name_H-M   'P 1'
#
loop_
_entity.id
_entity.type
_entity.pdbx_description
1 polymer ?
#
loop_
_entity_poly.entity_id
_entity_poly.type
_entity_poly.pdbx_seq_one_letter_code
_entity_poly.pdbx_strand_id
1 'polypeptide(L)'
;MGLIVKNVNKSFGDKHVVDNISFSLEEPGVFGLLGTNGAGKTTTIRMILGIIKKDSGEITWNGKAVTRGNVNFGYLPEERGLYPKSTIYDQLVYFANLKGLDMRAADKAVKMWLDKLNLMEYINSPAEKLSKGNQQKVQFITAMLHDPDLIVLDEPFSGLDPLNT
;
A
#
# COMPACT_ATOMS: atom_id res chain seq x y z
N MET A 1 -2.81 15.06 12.82
CA MET A 1 -3.17 13.68 12.40
C MET A 1 -1.89 12.89 12.39
N GLY A 2 -1.80 11.75 13.12
CA GLY A 2 -0.50 11.13 13.24
C GLY A 2 -0.52 9.62 13.50
N LEU A 3 0.51 8.96 12.97
CA LEU A 3 0.86 7.58 13.28
C LEU A 3 1.91 7.59 14.39
N ILE A 4 1.68 6.84 15.45
CA ILE A 4 2.66 6.61 16.52
C ILE A 4 2.92 5.11 16.62
N VAL A 5 4.19 4.74 16.55
CA VAL A 5 4.70 3.39 16.77
C VAL A 5 5.63 3.46 17.98
N LYS A 6 5.33 2.71 19.06
CA LYS A 6 6.06 2.81 20.33
C LYS A 6 6.43 1.44 20.86
N ASN A 7 7.74 1.22 21.05
CA ASN A 7 8.33 0.01 21.62
C ASN A 7 7.78 -1.30 21.02
N VAL A 8 7.57 -1.32 19.70
CA VAL A 8 6.97 -2.45 19.00
C VAL A 8 7.97 -3.56 18.79
N ASN A 9 7.53 -4.77 19.14
CA ASN A 9 8.31 -6.00 19.03
C ASN A 9 7.54 -7.07 18.26
N LYS A 10 8.29 -7.91 17.51
CA LYS A 10 7.75 -9.07 16.81
C LYS A 10 8.77 -10.17 16.65
N SER A 11 8.38 -11.38 17.07
CA SER A 11 9.13 -12.61 16.85
C SER A 11 8.29 -13.63 16.07
N PHE A 12 8.94 -14.52 15.35
CA PHE A 12 8.37 -15.69 14.70
C PHE A 12 9.17 -16.92 15.15
N GLY A 13 8.56 -17.73 16.02
CA GLY A 13 9.30 -18.77 16.75
C GLY A 13 10.44 -18.15 17.55
N ASP A 14 11.65 -18.70 17.42
CA ASP A 14 12.86 -18.20 18.10
C ASP A 14 13.50 -16.98 17.42
N LYS A 15 13.01 -16.58 16.23
CA LYS A 15 13.57 -15.47 15.48
C LYS A 15 12.92 -14.15 15.87
N HIS A 16 13.70 -13.27 16.50
CA HIS A 16 13.33 -11.88 16.74
C HIS A 16 13.50 -11.08 15.44
N VAL A 17 12.41 -10.55 14.90
CA VAL A 17 12.37 -9.89 13.58
C VAL A 17 12.24 -8.39 13.70
N VAL A 18 11.49 -7.90 14.69
CA VAL A 18 11.36 -6.48 15.01
C VAL A 18 11.64 -6.30 16.49
N ASP A 19 12.63 -5.47 16.79
CA ASP A 19 13.13 -5.25 18.14
C ASP A 19 12.99 -3.78 18.54
N ASN A 20 12.08 -3.53 19.47
CA ASN A 20 11.88 -2.26 20.17
C ASN A 20 11.80 -1.02 19.25
N ILE A 21 11.11 -1.14 18.11
CA ILE A 21 10.99 -0.03 17.15
C ILE A 21 10.04 1.05 17.69
N SER A 22 10.49 2.31 17.60
CA SER A 22 9.68 3.49 17.94
C SER A 22 9.91 4.62 16.94
N PHE A 23 8.83 5.22 16.44
CA PHE A 23 8.84 6.44 15.62
C PHE A 23 7.43 7.06 15.57
N SER A 24 7.35 8.32 15.14
CA SER A 24 6.07 9.01 14.94
C SER A 24 6.05 9.79 13.64
N LEU A 25 4.85 9.92 13.06
CA LEU A 25 4.51 10.86 11.99
C LEU A 25 3.35 11.71 12.51
N GLU A 26 3.63 12.87 13.05
CA GLU A 26 2.63 13.72 13.70
C GLU A 26 2.04 14.76 12.75
N GLU A 27 2.78 15.10 11.69
CA GLU A 27 2.36 16.04 10.65
C GLU A 27 2.33 15.35 9.27
N PRO A 28 1.55 15.91 8.31
CA PRO A 28 1.58 15.42 6.93
C PRO A 28 3.00 15.47 6.36
N GLY A 29 3.46 14.36 5.80
CA GLY A 29 4.82 14.25 5.27
C GLY A 29 5.14 12.84 4.76
N VAL A 30 6.39 12.63 4.43
CA VAL A 30 6.94 11.33 3.97
C VAL A 30 7.91 10.81 5.00
N PHE A 31 7.72 9.56 5.40
CA PHE A 31 8.63 8.84 6.30
C PHE A 31 9.27 7.66 5.57
N GLY A 32 10.60 7.60 5.56
CA GLY A 32 11.36 6.50 4.97
C GLY A 32 11.79 5.47 6.01
N LEU A 33 11.30 4.23 5.88
CA LEU A 33 11.76 3.09 6.67
C LEU A 33 12.90 2.39 5.91
N LEU A 34 14.15 2.68 6.31
CA LEU A 34 15.34 2.18 5.66
C LEU A 34 15.95 0.99 6.43
N GLY A 35 16.61 0.09 5.72
CA GLY A 35 17.29 -1.06 6.30
C GLY A 35 17.62 -2.11 5.26
N THR A 36 18.51 -3.03 5.60
CA THR A 36 18.91 -4.17 4.75
C THR A 36 17.75 -5.15 4.52
N ASN A 37 17.91 -6.07 3.56
CA ASN A 37 16.95 -7.15 3.38
C ASN A 37 16.90 -8.03 4.64
N GLY A 38 15.69 -8.36 5.08
CA GLY A 38 15.48 -9.11 6.32
C GLY A 38 15.49 -8.27 7.62
N ALA A 39 15.68 -6.94 7.55
CA ALA A 39 15.67 -6.06 8.73
C ALA A 39 14.26 -5.85 9.36
N GLY A 40 13.24 -6.55 8.91
CA GLY A 40 11.89 -6.44 9.49
C GLY A 40 11.02 -5.31 8.92
N LYS A 41 11.45 -4.61 7.85
CA LYS A 41 10.69 -3.51 7.23
C LYS A 41 9.25 -3.91 6.87
N THR A 42 9.08 -4.91 6.02
CA THR A 42 7.76 -5.43 5.61
C THR A 42 6.95 -5.94 6.79
N THR A 43 7.58 -6.56 7.79
CA THR A 43 6.92 -6.99 9.03
C THR A 43 6.38 -5.79 9.81
N THR A 44 7.17 -4.74 9.96
CA THR A 44 6.77 -3.48 10.60
C THR A 44 5.61 -2.84 9.87
N ILE A 45 5.68 -2.72 8.55
CA ILE A 45 4.60 -2.24 7.68
C ILE A 45 3.32 -3.05 7.91
N ARG A 46 3.40 -4.38 7.86
CA ARG A 46 2.23 -5.25 8.05
C ARG A 46 1.62 -5.15 9.46
N MET A 47 2.42 -4.84 10.48
CA MET A 47 1.91 -4.55 11.83
C MET A 47 1.21 -3.18 11.88
N ILE A 48 1.75 -2.15 11.23
CA ILE A 48 1.12 -0.83 11.10
C ILE A 48 -0.23 -0.93 10.38
N LEU A 49 -0.32 -1.78 9.36
CA LEU A 49 -1.56 -2.03 8.61
C LEU A 49 -2.55 -2.96 9.35
N GLY A 50 -2.20 -3.47 10.54
CA GLY A 50 -3.02 -4.44 11.28
C GLY A 50 -3.15 -5.81 10.59
N ILE A 51 -2.28 -6.12 9.62
CA ILE A 51 -2.25 -7.42 8.92
C ILE A 51 -1.61 -8.48 9.80
N ILE A 52 -0.54 -8.12 10.51
CA ILE A 52 0.17 -8.98 11.47
C ILE A 52 0.01 -8.39 12.87
N LYS A 53 -0.29 -9.23 13.85
CA LYS A 53 -0.36 -8.83 15.26
C LYS A 53 1.06 -8.67 15.81
N LYS A 54 1.33 -7.52 16.45
CA LYS A 54 2.55 -7.29 17.23
C LYS A 54 2.54 -8.13 18.51
N ASP A 55 3.70 -8.44 19.06
CA ASP A 55 3.83 -9.18 20.30
C ASP A 55 3.75 -8.23 21.51
N SER A 56 4.37 -7.04 21.39
CA SER A 56 4.30 -5.99 22.42
C SER A 56 4.41 -4.60 21.78
N GLY A 57 4.32 -3.56 22.62
CA GLY A 57 4.34 -2.17 22.18
C GLY A 57 2.99 -1.63 21.72
N GLU A 58 2.98 -0.46 21.12
CA GLU A 58 1.76 0.25 20.74
C GLU A 58 1.87 0.80 19.32
N ILE A 59 0.77 0.72 18.56
CA ILE A 59 0.62 1.38 17.25
C ILE A 59 -0.72 2.10 17.27
N THR A 60 -0.69 3.42 17.12
CA THR A 60 -1.89 4.26 17.13
C THR A 60 -1.95 5.16 15.90
N TRP A 61 -3.16 5.41 15.45
CA TRP A 61 -3.51 6.41 14.44
C TRP A 61 -4.48 7.41 15.06
N ASN A 62 -4.10 8.68 15.09
CA ASN A 62 -4.89 9.76 15.73
C ASN A 62 -5.30 9.40 17.18
N GLY A 63 -4.39 8.82 17.96
CA GLY A 63 -4.61 8.42 19.35
C GLY A 63 -5.46 7.17 19.56
N LYS A 64 -5.90 6.48 18.49
CA LYS A 64 -6.64 5.23 18.56
C LYS A 64 -5.78 4.06 18.10
N ALA A 65 -5.87 2.92 18.78
CA ALA A 65 -5.17 1.70 18.36
C ALA A 65 -5.52 1.34 16.91
N VAL A 66 -4.52 1.06 16.09
CA VAL A 66 -4.73 0.70 14.68
C VAL A 66 -5.42 -0.65 14.58
N THR A 67 -6.52 -0.67 13.85
CA THR A 67 -7.26 -1.86 13.43
C THR A 67 -7.57 -1.78 11.94
N ARG A 68 -7.92 -2.90 11.31
CA ARG A 68 -8.27 -2.92 9.88
C ARG A 68 -9.45 -2.00 9.49
N GLY A 69 -10.28 -1.61 10.44
CA GLY A 69 -11.50 -0.84 10.21
C GLY A 69 -11.45 0.63 10.58
N ASN A 70 -10.37 1.11 11.24
CA ASN A 70 -10.34 2.49 11.76
C ASN A 70 -9.30 3.39 11.09
N VAL A 71 -8.59 2.88 10.08
CA VAL A 71 -7.63 3.66 9.29
C VAL A 71 -7.93 3.46 7.81
N ASN A 72 -8.17 4.55 7.11
CA ASN A 72 -8.29 4.54 5.67
C ASN A 72 -6.90 4.59 5.06
N PHE A 73 -6.29 3.44 4.78
CA PHE A 73 -4.95 3.38 4.20
C PHE A 73 -4.92 2.74 2.82
N GLY A 74 -4.05 3.27 1.97
CA GLY A 74 -3.61 2.66 0.72
C GLY A 74 -2.34 1.85 0.96
N TYR A 75 -2.27 0.62 0.43
CA TYR A 75 -1.09 -0.22 0.54
C TYR A 75 -0.64 -0.73 -0.81
N LEU A 76 0.61 -0.46 -1.13
CA LEU A 76 1.31 -1.03 -2.29
C LEU A 76 2.30 -2.08 -1.77
N PRO A 77 2.00 -3.37 -1.89
CA PRO A 77 2.94 -4.44 -1.51
C PRO A 77 4.08 -4.57 -2.53
N GLU A 78 5.19 -5.16 -2.11
CA GLU A 78 6.31 -5.53 -2.98
C GLU A 78 5.87 -6.49 -4.09
N GLU A 79 5.03 -7.48 -3.76
CA GLU A 79 4.52 -8.46 -4.73
C GLU A 79 3.37 -7.89 -5.57
N ARG A 80 3.33 -8.28 -6.84
CA ARG A 80 2.30 -7.83 -7.76
C ARG A 80 0.98 -8.53 -7.49
N GLY A 81 -0.06 -7.73 -7.19
CA GLY A 81 -1.40 -8.21 -6.85
C GLY A 81 -2.43 -8.05 -7.98
N LEU A 82 -2.01 -7.87 -9.25
CA LEU A 82 -2.94 -7.72 -10.37
C LEU A 82 -3.38 -9.08 -10.91
N TYR A 83 -4.64 -9.15 -11.34
CA TYR A 83 -5.21 -10.30 -12.05
C TYR A 83 -4.77 -10.27 -13.52
N PRO A 84 -3.91 -11.21 -13.98
CA PRO A 84 -3.25 -11.09 -15.29
C PRO A 84 -4.23 -11.00 -16.46
N LYS A 85 -5.32 -11.77 -16.43
CA LYS A 85 -6.31 -11.91 -17.52
C LYS A 85 -7.46 -10.93 -17.46
N SER A 86 -7.62 -10.21 -16.34
CA SER A 86 -8.67 -9.20 -16.19
C SER A 86 -8.26 -7.88 -16.82
N THR A 87 -9.22 -7.13 -17.36
CA THR A 87 -8.94 -5.79 -17.87
C THR A 87 -8.52 -4.86 -16.75
N ILE A 88 -7.77 -3.83 -17.08
CA ILE A 88 -7.37 -2.81 -16.10
C ILE A 88 -8.59 -2.15 -15.47
N TYR A 89 -9.61 -1.83 -16.29
CA TYR A 89 -10.84 -1.22 -15.81
C TYR A 89 -11.56 -2.11 -14.79
N ASP A 90 -11.83 -3.36 -15.16
CA ASP A 90 -12.63 -4.27 -14.31
C ASP A 90 -11.97 -4.50 -12.94
N GLN A 91 -10.67 -4.72 -12.93
CA GLN A 91 -9.99 -4.94 -11.65
C GLN A 91 -9.88 -3.68 -10.80
N LEU A 92 -9.67 -2.50 -11.40
CA LEU A 92 -9.63 -1.24 -10.64
C LEU A 92 -11.00 -0.90 -10.05
N VAL A 93 -12.09 -1.07 -10.83
CA VAL A 93 -13.46 -0.90 -10.32
C VAL A 93 -13.74 -1.90 -9.20
N TYR A 94 -13.34 -3.16 -9.36
CA TYR A 94 -13.50 -4.17 -8.32
C TYR A 94 -12.79 -3.76 -7.01
N PHE A 95 -11.55 -3.31 -7.07
CA PHE A 95 -10.82 -2.86 -5.88
C PHE A 95 -11.41 -1.59 -5.27
N ALA A 96 -11.88 -0.64 -6.09
CA ALA A 96 -12.58 0.55 -5.62
C ALA A 96 -13.85 0.20 -4.84
N ASN A 97 -14.65 -0.73 -5.37
CA ASN A 97 -15.88 -1.22 -4.71
C ASN A 97 -15.57 -1.94 -3.39
N LEU A 98 -14.50 -2.75 -3.33
CA LEU A 98 -14.05 -3.39 -2.08
C LEU A 98 -13.67 -2.38 -1.00
N LYS A 99 -13.27 -1.18 -1.40
CA LYS A 99 -12.96 -0.05 -0.51
C LYS A 99 -14.16 0.84 -0.22
N GLY A 100 -15.37 0.46 -0.68
CA GLY A 100 -16.63 1.13 -0.36
C GLY A 100 -17.07 2.22 -1.33
N LEU A 101 -16.39 2.41 -2.47
CA LEU A 101 -16.85 3.32 -3.51
C LEU A 101 -18.06 2.68 -4.24
N ASP A 102 -19.08 3.47 -4.52
CA ASP A 102 -20.14 3.05 -5.44
C ASP A 102 -19.64 3.03 -6.90
N MET A 103 -20.41 2.45 -7.81
CA MET A 103 -20.01 2.30 -9.22
C MET A 103 -19.70 3.62 -9.90
N ARG A 104 -20.42 4.69 -9.58
CA ARG A 104 -20.23 6.01 -10.20
C ARG A 104 -18.93 6.66 -9.69
N ALA A 105 -18.68 6.59 -8.39
CA ALA A 105 -17.46 7.07 -7.78
C ALA A 105 -16.24 6.26 -8.25
N ALA A 106 -16.36 4.93 -8.33
CA ALA A 106 -15.33 4.04 -8.82
C ALA A 106 -14.94 4.35 -10.28
N ASP A 107 -15.92 4.45 -11.18
CA ASP A 107 -15.67 4.81 -12.60
C ASP A 107 -14.95 6.14 -12.73
N LYS A 108 -15.41 7.16 -12.00
CA LYS A 108 -14.76 8.48 -12.00
C LYS A 108 -13.33 8.43 -11.48
N ALA A 109 -13.09 7.76 -10.36
CA ALA A 109 -11.75 7.64 -9.76
C ALA A 109 -10.79 6.86 -10.66
N VAL A 110 -11.25 5.74 -11.23
CA VAL A 110 -10.46 4.92 -12.15
C VAL A 110 -10.02 5.72 -13.36
N LYS A 111 -10.95 6.40 -14.05
CA LYS A 111 -10.63 7.20 -15.23
C LYS A 111 -9.69 8.35 -14.91
N MET A 112 -9.93 9.06 -13.80
CA MET A 112 -9.06 10.14 -13.34
C MET A 112 -7.62 9.67 -13.10
N TRP A 113 -7.43 8.55 -12.43
CA TRP A 113 -6.09 8.03 -12.14
C TRP A 113 -5.39 7.46 -13.37
N LEU A 114 -6.12 6.77 -14.25
CA LEU A 114 -5.57 6.28 -15.52
C LEU A 114 -5.11 7.43 -16.42
N ASP A 115 -5.89 8.51 -16.50
CA ASP A 115 -5.51 9.72 -17.24
C ASP A 115 -4.26 10.37 -16.64
N LYS A 116 -4.25 10.59 -15.32
CA LYS A 116 -3.13 11.21 -14.60
C LYS A 116 -1.80 10.47 -14.76
N LEU A 117 -1.82 9.14 -14.93
CA LEU A 117 -0.62 8.32 -15.12
C LEU A 117 -0.36 7.90 -16.57
N ASN A 118 -1.10 8.49 -17.53
CA ASN A 118 -1.01 8.20 -18.97
C ASN A 118 -1.22 6.72 -19.29
N LEU A 119 -2.29 6.12 -18.74
CA LEU A 119 -2.66 4.71 -18.92
C LEU A 119 -4.04 4.49 -19.55
N MET A 120 -4.71 5.57 -20.03
CA MET A 120 -6.06 5.48 -20.60
C MET A 120 -6.13 4.54 -21.81
N GLU A 121 -5.07 4.46 -22.63
CA GLU A 121 -5.01 3.55 -23.77
C GLU A 121 -5.09 2.07 -23.38
N TYR A 122 -4.71 1.72 -22.13
CA TYR A 122 -4.71 0.35 -21.61
C TYR A 122 -5.98 -0.01 -20.83
N ILE A 123 -6.96 0.88 -20.72
CA ILE A 123 -8.14 0.70 -19.86
C ILE A 123 -8.86 -0.64 -20.10
N ASN A 124 -8.97 -1.07 -21.36
CA ASN A 124 -9.60 -2.33 -21.75
C ASN A 124 -8.60 -3.48 -21.97
N SER A 125 -7.33 -3.26 -21.69
CA SER A 125 -6.29 -4.28 -21.87
C SER A 125 -6.18 -5.18 -20.65
N PRO A 126 -5.91 -6.49 -20.80
CA PRO A 126 -5.54 -7.38 -19.71
C PRO A 126 -4.21 -6.92 -19.08
N ALA A 127 -4.06 -7.10 -17.76
CA ALA A 127 -2.88 -6.66 -17.04
C ALA A 127 -1.58 -7.32 -17.55
N GLU A 128 -1.63 -8.57 -18.01
CA GLU A 128 -0.47 -9.31 -18.55
C GLU A 128 0.13 -8.67 -19.81
N LYS A 129 -0.62 -7.86 -20.55
CA LYS A 129 -0.15 -7.16 -21.75
C LYS A 129 0.62 -5.88 -21.44
N LEU A 130 0.58 -5.39 -20.21
CA LEU A 130 1.27 -4.18 -19.81
C LEU A 130 2.75 -4.47 -19.50
N SER A 131 3.62 -3.48 -19.75
CA SER A 131 4.99 -3.50 -19.25
C SER A 131 5.01 -3.58 -17.72
N LYS A 132 6.13 -4.05 -17.15
CA LYS A 132 6.30 -4.12 -15.69
C LYS A 132 6.04 -2.77 -15.00
N GLY A 133 6.55 -1.67 -15.58
CA GLY A 133 6.34 -0.31 -15.06
C GLY A 133 4.87 0.12 -15.11
N ASN A 134 4.16 -0.19 -16.20
CA ASN A 134 2.72 0.11 -16.29
C ASN A 134 1.89 -0.74 -15.34
N GLN A 135 2.24 -2.02 -15.12
CA GLN A 135 1.61 -2.85 -14.09
C GLN A 135 1.80 -2.25 -12.69
N GLN A 136 2.97 -1.70 -12.40
CA GLN A 136 3.26 -1.06 -11.12
C GLN A 136 2.47 0.24 -10.94
N LYS A 137 2.33 1.05 -12.00
CA LYS A 137 1.43 2.22 -11.98
C LYS A 137 -0.03 1.82 -11.70
N VAL A 138 -0.52 0.75 -12.31
CA VAL A 138 -1.88 0.22 -12.04
C VAL A 138 -2.02 -0.23 -10.59
N GLN A 139 -1.02 -0.92 -10.04
CA GLN A 139 -0.99 -1.29 -8.62
C GLN A 139 -1.02 -0.07 -7.70
N PHE A 140 -0.24 0.97 -8.03
CA PHE A 140 -0.27 2.24 -7.30
C PHE A 140 -1.67 2.87 -7.34
N ILE A 141 -2.32 2.88 -8.52
CA ILE A 141 -3.72 3.34 -8.64
C ILE A 141 -4.62 2.59 -7.66
N THR A 142 -4.50 1.26 -7.57
CA THR A 142 -5.30 0.44 -6.64
C THR A 142 -5.19 0.93 -5.19
N ALA A 143 -3.99 1.34 -4.76
CA ALA A 143 -3.77 1.87 -3.43
C ALA A 143 -4.37 3.27 -3.21
N MET A 144 -4.59 4.03 -4.30
CA MET A 144 -5.02 5.44 -4.25
C MET A 144 -6.51 5.68 -4.52
N LEU A 145 -7.23 4.70 -5.10
CA LEU A 145 -8.61 4.86 -5.60
C LEU A 145 -9.60 5.43 -4.58
N HIS A 146 -9.44 5.09 -3.32
CA HIS A 146 -10.37 5.42 -2.24
C HIS A 146 -9.95 6.61 -1.38
N ASP A 147 -9.02 7.44 -1.91
CA ASP A 147 -8.50 8.64 -1.25
C ASP A 147 -8.02 8.37 0.19
N PRO A 148 -6.94 7.60 0.38
CA PRO A 148 -6.48 7.16 1.69
C PRO A 148 -5.85 8.30 2.52
N ASP A 149 -6.07 8.26 3.84
CA ASP A 149 -5.42 9.16 4.80
C ASP A 149 -3.93 8.83 5.03
N LEU A 150 -3.57 7.56 4.87
CA LEU A 150 -2.21 7.04 5.01
C LEU A 150 -1.87 6.12 3.84
N ILE A 151 -0.76 6.42 3.16
CA ILE A 151 -0.24 5.58 2.08
C ILE A 151 1.01 4.86 2.59
N VAL A 152 1.04 3.56 2.39
CA VAL A 152 2.19 2.71 2.73
C VAL A 152 2.69 2.03 1.47
N LEU A 153 3.94 2.26 1.14
CA LEU A 153 4.60 1.71 -0.05
C LEU A 153 5.74 0.78 0.41
N ASP A 154 5.65 -0.50 0.05
CA ASP A 154 6.67 -1.50 0.38
C ASP A 154 7.49 -1.77 -0.88
N GLU A 155 8.73 -1.31 -0.91
CA GLU A 155 9.65 -1.38 -2.05
C GLU A 155 9.05 -0.88 -3.40
N PRO A 156 8.55 0.36 -3.47
CA PRO A 156 7.76 0.85 -4.61
C PRO A 156 8.54 0.92 -5.93
N PHE A 157 9.87 0.85 -5.89
CA PHE A 157 10.73 0.88 -7.07
C PHE A 157 11.37 -0.47 -7.41
N SER A 158 11.01 -1.53 -6.67
CA SER A 158 11.54 -2.88 -6.91
C SER A 158 11.21 -3.36 -8.32
N GLY A 159 12.25 -3.77 -9.06
CA GLY A 159 12.12 -4.29 -10.43
C GLY A 159 11.87 -3.25 -11.52
N LEU A 160 12.01 -1.95 -11.23
CA LEU A 160 12.13 -0.90 -12.24
C LEU A 160 13.59 -0.76 -12.67
N ASP A 161 13.81 -0.56 -13.98
CA ASP A 161 15.12 -0.22 -14.50
C ASP A 161 15.48 1.21 -14.06
N PRO A 162 16.63 1.43 -13.39
CA PRO A 162 17.05 2.77 -12.93
C PRO A 162 17.21 3.81 -14.07
N LEU A 163 17.31 3.35 -15.31
CA LEU A 163 17.48 4.22 -16.50
C LEU A 163 16.15 4.68 -17.11
N ASN A 164 15.00 4.21 -16.62
CA ASN A 164 13.66 4.54 -17.13
C ASN A 164 12.78 5.28 -16.11
N THR A 165 13.38 5.94 -15.14
CA THR A 165 12.67 6.79 -14.16
C THR A 165 12.77 8.28 -14.54
#